data_cbad469c892cfc38f62eb5602261d889
#
_entry.id   cbad469c892cfc38f62eb5602261d889
#
_cell.length_a   1.000
_cell.length_b   1.000
_cell.length_c   1.000
_cell.angle_alpha   90.00
_cell.angle_beta   90.00
_cell.angle_gamma   90.00
#
_symmetry.space_group_name_H-M   'P 1'
#
loop_
_entity.id
_entity.type
_entity.pdbx_description
1 polymer ?
#
loop_
_entity_poly.entity_id
_entity_poly.type
_entity_poly.pdbx_seq_one_letter_code
_entity_poly.pdbx_strand_id
1 'polypeptide(L)'
;MTRILLFGAMGAMGRNVINCAMAMEDATIVAGVDREDHFEDPAIGFPVYGSFDAVKEDFDVIIDFSVAPAIDGLLDYVEKSGKALVQCTTGLSEDQIARVQKLAEKAPILRSANMSIGVNLLLELVKTAAQKLYEKGFDIEIVEQHHHRKMDAPSGTALALADAVNEALDDRLTYVYDR
;
A
#
# COMPACT_ATOMS: atom_id res chain seq x y z
N MET A 1 18.84 -13.94 -2.23
CA MET A 1 17.49 -14.14 -1.63
C MET A 1 17.17 -12.94 -0.76
N THR A 2 16.13 -12.19 -1.08
CA THR A 2 15.66 -11.02 -0.32
C THR A 2 14.94 -11.47 0.95
N ARG A 3 15.37 -10.95 2.11
CA ARG A 3 14.77 -11.27 3.40
C ARG A 3 13.75 -10.20 3.77
N ILE A 4 12.52 -10.61 4.02
CA ILE A 4 11.37 -9.73 4.23
C ILE A 4 10.93 -9.76 5.70
N LEU A 5 10.74 -8.58 6.30
CA LEU A 5 9.94 -8.39 7.50
C LEU A 5 8.52 -7.99 7.07
N LEU A 6 7.52 -8.78 7.43
CA LEU A 6 6.12 -8.53 7.05
C LEU A 6 5.34 -7.88 8.20
N PHE A 7 4.89 -6.63 8.00
CA PHE A 7 4.02 -5.92 8.95
C PHE A 7 2.55 -6.12 8.57
N GLY A 8 1.71 -6.48 9.53
CA GLY A 8 0.35 -6.95 9.29
C GLY A 8 0.34 -8.42 8.82
N ALA A 9 1.28 -9.23 9.30
CA ALA A 9 1.53 -10.59 8.84
C ALA A 9 0.30 -11.52 8.97
N MET A 10 -0.51 -11.32 10.00
CA MET A 10 -1.66 -12.18 10.30
C MET A 10 -2.96 -11.70 9.64
N GLY A 11 -2.93 -10.53 8.99
CA GLY A 11 -4.05 -9.97 8.22
C GLY A 11 -4.31 -10.73 6.91
N ALA A 12 -5.46 -10.42 6.27
CA ALA A 12 -5.83 -11.06 5.00
C ALA A 12 -4.79 -10.83 3.89
N MET A 13 -4.25 -9.61 3.77
CA MET A 13 -3.19 -9.31 2.80
C MET A 13 -1.84 -9.91 3.20
N GLY A 14 -1.51 -9.92 4.50
CA GLY A 14 -0.31 -10.59 5.01
C GLY A 14 -0.26 -12.07 4.60
N ARG A 15 -1.36 -12.80 4.75
CA ARG A 15 -1.48 -14.19 4.29
C ARG A 15 -1.27 -14.36 2.79
N ASN A 16 -1.74 -13.43 1.97
CA ASN A 16 -1.48 -13.45 0.53
C ASN A 16 0.02 -13.23 0.22
N VAL A 17 0.67 -12.30 0.92
CA VAL A 17 2.13 -12.08 0.78
C VAL A 17 2.91 -13.33 1.19
N ILE A 18 2.51 -13.98 2.29
CA ILE A 18 3.11 -15.26 2.73
C ILE A 18 3.02 -16.31 1.62
N ASN A 19 1.82 -16.52 1.06
CA ASN A 19 1.62 -17.49 -0.01
C ASN A 19 2.45 -17.17 -1.27
N CYS A 20 2.55 -15.88 -1.63
CA CYS A 20 3.39 -15.45 -2.75
C CYS A 20 4.88 -15.73 -2.48
N ALA A 21 5.37 -15.35 -1.29
CA ALA A 21 6.77 -15.55 -0.92
C ALA A 21 7.17 -17.04 -0.88
N MET A 22 6.27 -17.92 -0.43
CA MET A 22 6.50 -19.38 -0.43
C MET A 22 6.66 -19.96 -1.85
N ALA A 23 6.12 -19.29 -2.88
CA ALA A 23 6.24 -19.72 -4.27
C ALA A 23 7.46 -19.09 -5.00
N MET A 24 8.24 -18.23 -4.33
CA MET A 24 9.40 -17.54 -4.89
C MET A 24 10.72 -18.19 -4.43
N GLU A 25 11.70 -18.25 -5.33
CA GLU A 25 13.04 -18.77 -5.00
C GLU A 25 14.00 -17.68 -4.51
N ASP A 26 13.69 -16.42 -4.78
CA ASP A 26 14.55 -15.26 -4.56
C ASP A 26 14.12 -14.37 -3.38
N ALA A 27 13.00 -14.69 -2.73
CA ALA A 27 12.48 -13.97 -1.56
C ALA A 27 12.03 -14.91 -0.44
N THR A 28 12.15 -14.48 0.81
CA THR A 28 11.68 -15.22 1.98
C THR A 28 11.22 -14.26 3.07
N ILE A 29 10.15 -14.61 3.79
CA ILE A 29 9.75 -13.91 4.99
C ILE A 29 10.52 -14.50 6.16
N VAL A 30 11.29 -13.67 6.86
CA VAL A 30 12.12 -14.10 8.00
C VAL A 30 11.46 -13.80 9.34
N ALA A 31 10.58 -12.80 9.39
CA ALA A 31 9.80 -12.45 10.57
C ALA A 31 8.53 -11.68 10.18
N GLY A 32 7.56 -11.68 11.08
CA GLY A 32 6.36 -10.85 11.00
C GLY A 32 6.25 -9.90 12.19
N VAL A 33 5.51 -8.80 12.01
CA VAL A 33 5.04 -7.94 13.11
C VAL A 33 3.52 -7.83 12.99
N ASP A 34 2.83 -8.08 14.09
CA ASP A 34 1.37 -7.95 14.20
C ASP A 34 0.99 -7.72 15.66
N ARG A 35 -0.30 -7.57 15.96
CA ARG A 35 -0.80 -7.47 17.34
C ARG A 35 -0.62 -8.82 18.06
N GLU A 36 -0.30 -8.79 19.35
CA GLU A 36 -0.05 -9.99 20.16
C GLU A 36 -1.22 -10.98 20.21
N ASP A 37 -2.45 -10.48 20.06
CA ASP A 37 -3.66 -11.32 20.01
C ASP A 37 -3.81 -12.14 18.71
N HIS A 38 -2.88 -11.98 17.75
CA HIS A 38 -2.91 -12.64 16.45
C HIS A 38 -1.82 -13.72 16.25
N PHE A 39 -1.04 -14.06 17.26
CA PHE A 39 0.15 -14.95 17.11
C PHE A 39 -0.15 -16.46 16.97
N GLU A 40 -1.39 -16.87 16.88
CA GLU A 40 -1.80 -18.27 17.04
C GLU A 40 -1.75 -19.14 15.77
N ASP A 41 -0.92 -18.83 14.77
CA ASP A 41 -0.83 -19.68 13.59
C ASP A 41 0.56 -20.34 13.46
N PRO A 42 0.74 -21.58 13.95
CA PRO A 42 2.02 -22.28 13.88
C PRO A 42 2.43 -22.66 12.44
N ALA A 43 1.54 -22.51 11.46
CA ALA A 43 1.79 -22.93 10.08
C ALA A 43 2.59 -21.93 9.24
N ILE A 44 2.84 -20.71 9.74
CA ILE A 44 3.49 -19.65 8.94
C ILE A 44 5.01 -19.80 8.78
N GLY A 45 5.67 -20.61 9.63
CA GLY A 45 7.08 -20.98 9.46
C GLY A 45 8.13 -19.93 9.84
N PHE A 46 7.72 -18.77 10.40
CA PHE A 46 8.60 -17.71 10.89
C PHE A 46 8.01 -17.09 12.18
N PRO A 47 8.85 -16.44 13.04
CA PRO A 47 8.35 -15.79 14.24
C PRO A 47 7.53 -14.53 13.92
N VAL A 48 6.50 -14.26 14.75
CA VAL A 48 5.72 -13.04 14.74
C VAL A 48 5.90 -12.29 16.05
N TYR A 49 6.14 -11.00 15.98
CA TYR A 49 6.44 -10.12 17.11
C TYR A 49 5.37 -9.05 17.28
N GLY A 50 5.17 -8.57 18.51
CA GLY A 50 4.25 -7.47 18.83
C GLY A 50 4.82 -6.07 18.56
N SER A 51 6.13 -5.98 18.28
CA SER A 51 6.79 -4.70 17.97
C SER A 51 8.04 -4.90 17.12
N PHE A 52 8.46 -3.85 16.41
CA PHE A 52 9.68 -3.86 15.61
C PHE A 52 10.94 -4.04 16.46
N ASP A 53 10.98 -3.48 17.68
CA ASP A 53 12.13 -3.57 18.59
C ASP A 53 12.37 -4.99 19.11
N ALA A 54 11.36 -5.87 19.05
CA ALA A 54 11.47 -7.26 19.47
C ALA A 54 12.01 -8.19 18.37
N VAL A 55 12.06 -7.74 17.11
CA VAL A 55 12.53 -8.53 15.96
C VAL A 55 14.03 -8.80 16.11
N LYS A 56 14.39 -10.07 15.99
CA LYS A 56 15.78 -10.55 16.16
C LYS A 56 16.44 -10.93 14.84
N GLU A 57 15.64 -11.23 13.83
CA GLU A 57 16.07 -11.64 12.51
C GLU A 57 16.62 -10.45 11.74
N ASP A 58 17.71 -10.68 10.99
CA ASP A 58 18.18 -9.69 10.04
C ASP A 58 17.36 -9.78 8.74
N PHE A 59 16.94 -8.62 8.21
CA PHE A 59 16.12 -8.51 7.02
C PHE A 59 16.58 -7.32 6.14
N ASP A 60 16.16 -7.34 4.89
CA ASP A 60 16.55 -6.37 3.87
C ASP A 60 15.46 -5.31 3.65
N VAL A 61 14.19 -5.69 3.73
CA VAL A 61 13.04 -4.84 3.42
C VAL A 61 11.85 -5.14 4.33
N ILE A 62 11.08 -4.10 4.65
CA ILE A 62 9.78 -4.21 5.32
C ILE A 62 8.70 -4.13 4.24
N ILE A 63 7.75 -5.08 4.26
CA ILE A 63 6.50 -4.98 3.48
C ILE A 63 5.37 -4.72 4.48
N ASP A 64 4.63 -3.62 4.26
CA ASP A 64 3.58 -3.16 5.15
C ASP A 64 2.19 -3.32 4.52
N PHE A 65 1.39 -4.22 5.09
CA PHE A 65 -0.05 -4.37 4.88
C PHE A 65 -0.82 -4.26 6.19
N SER A 66 -0.44 -3.34 7.05
CA SER A 66 -1.06 -3.11 8.35
C SER A 66 -2.27 -2.16 8.26
N VAL A 67 -2.44 -1.31 9.25
CA VAL A 67 -3.53 -0.33 9.34
C VAL A 67 -2.96 1.06 9.64
N ALA A 68 -3.62 2.12 9.17
CA ALA A 68 -3.16 3.50 9.31
C ALA A 68 -2.79 3.92 10.75
N PRO A 69 -3.51 3.51 11.83
CA PRO A 69 -3.13 3.83 13.20
C PRO A 69 -1.78 3.23 13.65
N ALA A 70 -1.28 2.20 12.98
CA ALA A 70 -0.03 1.54 13.33
C ALA A 70 1.20 2.09 12.57
N ILE A 71 0.98 2.96 11.60
CA ILE A 71 2.03 3.47 10.70
C ILE A 71 3.09 4.29 11.41
N ASP A 72 2.73 5.08 12.42
CA ASP A 72 3.71 5.96 13.09
C ASP A 72 4.85 5.16 13.73
N GLY A 73 4.54 4.01 14.35
CA GLY A 73 5.56 3.11 14.88
C GLY A 73 6.47 2.50 13.80
N LEU A 74 5.92 2.19 12.63
CA LEU A 74 6.70 1.73 11.48
C LEU A 74 7.64 2.85 10.99
N LEU A 75 7.13 4.07 10.84
CA LEU A 75 7.94 5.20 10.36
C LEU A 75 9.04 5.57 11.35
N ASP A 76 8.79 5.49 12.67
CA ASP A 76 9.81 5.65 13.71
C ASP A 76 10.92 4.61 13.56
N TYR A 77 10.55 3.37 13.29
CA TYR A 77 11.51 2.30 13.09
C TYR A 77 12.33 2.48 11.80
N VAL A 78 11.69 2.82 10.69
CA VAL A 78 12.37 3.11 9.41
C VAL A 78 13.33 4.29 9.55
N GLU A 79 12.94 5.35 10.27
CA GLU A 79 13.79 6.51 10.50
C GLU A 79 15.07 6.16 11.27
N LYS A 80 14.97 5.27 12.25
CA LYS A 80 16.12 4.81 13.06
C LYS A 80 17.00 3.82 12.32
N SER A 81 16.38 2.89 11.57
CA SER A 81 17.08 1.75 10.97
C SER A 81 17.61 2.00 9.56
N GLY A 82 17.01 2.95 8.82
CA GLY A 82 17.29 3.18 7.40
C GLY A 82 16.89 2.03 6.48
N LYS A 83 16.10 1.07 6.97
CA LYS A 83 15.67 -0.11 6.21
C LYS A 83 14.73 0.28 5.06
N ALA A 84 14.80 -0.47 3.98
CA ALA A 84 13.88 -0.29 2.85
C ALA A 84 12.44 -0.62 3.27
N LEU A 85 11.47 0.11 2.70
CA LEU A 85 10.05 -0.02 3.00
C LEU A 85 9.21 -0.11 1.72
N VAL A 86 8.33 -1.11 1.64
CA VAL A 86 7.21 -1.16 0.68
C VAL A 86 5.93 -0.90 1.47
N GLN A 87 5.43 0.34 1.40
CA GLN A 87 4.27 0.80 2.16
C GLN A 87 2.99 0.65 1.34
N CYS A 88 2.10 -0.28 1.75
CA CYS A 88 0.85 -0.60 1.05
C CYS A 88 -0.40 -0.27 1.89
N THR A 89 -0.24 0.13 3.14
CA THR A 89 -1.37 0.52 4.01
C THR A 89 -2.08 1.74 3.44
N THR A 90 -3.40 1.66 3.35
CA THR A 90 -4.29 2.73 2.88
C THR A 90 -4.84 3.57 4.03
N GLY A 91 -5.46 4.71 3.72
CA GLY A 91 -6.12 5.56 4.73
C GLY A 91 -5.16 6.36 5.61
N LEU A 92 -3.93 6.60 5.17
CA LEU A 92 -2.96 7.47 5.85
C LEU A 92 -3.45 8.92 5.87
N SER A 93 -3.19 9.61 6.98
CA SER A 93 -3.39 11.05 7.07
C SER A 93 -2.38 11.82 6.20
N GLU A 94 -2.68 13.09 5.92
CA GLU A 94 -1.76 13.98 5.19
C GLU A 94 -0.41 14.10 5.90
N ASP A 95 -0.39 14.19 7.23
CA ASP A 95 0.82 14.24 8.02
C ASP A 95 1.65 12.95 7.90
N GLN A 96 0.99 11.79 7.91
CA GLN A 96 1.67 10.49 7.70
C GLN A 96 2.24 10.39 6.28
N ILE A 97 1.50 10.85 5.27
CA ILE A 97 1.98 10.88 3.88
C ILE A 97 3.20 11.80 3.75
N ALA A 98 3.14 13.01 4.31
CA ALA A 98 4.25 13.95 4.31
C ALA A 98 5.49 13.36 5.02
N ARG A 99 5.26 12.63 6.13
CA ARG A 99 6.35 11.93 6.84
C ARG A 99 6.99 10.82 6.00
N VAL A 100 6.19 10.03 5.29
CA VAL A 100 6.69 9.00 4.34
C VAL A 100 7.55 9.65 3.26
N GLN A 101 7.08 10.75 2.65
CA GLN A 101 7.81 11.48 1.62
C GLN A 101 9.17 12.00 2.13
N LYS A 102 9.20 12.58 3.33
CA LYS A 102 10.44 13.04 3.95
C LYS A 102 11.42 11.90 4.27
N LEU A 103 10.91 10.75 4.70
CA LEU A 103 11.74 9.57 4.96
C LEU A 103 12.30 8.97 3.67
N ALA A 104 11.61 9.08 2.53
CA ALA A 104 12.08 8.61 1.24
C ALA A 104 13.35 9.35 0.74
N GLU A 105 13.68 10.50 1.32
CA GLU A 105 14.96 11.18 1.08
C GLU A 105 16.16 10.45 1.73
N LYS A 106 15.90 9.59 2.73
CA LYS A 106 16.93 8.95 3.57
C LYS A 106 16.93 7.43 3.50
N ALA A 107 15.81 6.82 3.12
CA ALA A 107 15.64 5.37 3.02
C ALA A 107 14.92 5.02 1.71
N PRO A 108 15.20 3.85 1.11
CA PRO A 108 14.45 3.40 -0.06
C PRO A 108 12.99 3.11 0.32
N ILE A 109 12.05 3.91 -0.18
CA ILE A 109 10.62 3.73 0.09
C ILE A 109 9.85 3.66 -1.22
N LEU A 110 9.10 2.56 -1.41
CA LEU A 110 8.05 2.43 -2.40
C LEU A 110 6.70 2.55 -1.70
N ARG A 111 5.89 3.54 -2.07
CA ARG A 111 4.52 3.67 -1.57
C ARG A 111 3.53 3.42 -2.71
N SER A 112 2.59 2.50 -2.49
CA SER A 112 1.48 2.29 -3.42
C SER A 112 0.25 1.78 -2.67
N ALA A 113 -0.87 2.45 -2.85
CA ALA A 113 -2.16 2.06 -2.28
C ALA A 113 -2.76 0.84 -3.00
N ASN A 114 -2.29 0.53 -4.20
CA ASN A 114 -2.77 -0.60 -4.99
C ASN A 114 -1.63 -1.23 -5.80
N MET A 115 -1.30 -2.48 -5.49
CA MET A 115 -0.26 -3.26 -6.15
C MET A 115 -0.79 -4.09 -7.33
N SER A 116 -2.07 -3.96 -7.71
CA SER A 116 -2.63 -4.67 -8.85
C SER A 116 -2.03 -4.14 -10.16
N ILE A 117 -1.42 -5.03 -10.93
CA ILE A 117 -0.90 -4.71 -12.27
C ILE A 117 -2.02 -4.17 -13.16
N GLY A 118 -3.23 -4.78 -13.08
CA GLY A 118 -4.39 -4.35 -13.86
C GLY A 118 -4.85 -2.93 -13.51
N VAL A 119 -4.87 -2.57 -12.23
CA VAL A 119 -5.22 -1.20 -11.81
C VAL A 119 -4.15 -0.21 -12.25
N ASN A 120 -2.86 -0.53 -12.10
CA ASN A 120 -1.79 0.36 -12.53
C ASN A 120 -1.80 0.57 -14.06
N LEU A 121 -2.07 -0.49 -14.84
CA LEU A 121 -2.27 -0.35 -16.28
C LEU A 121 -3.48 0.53 -16.60
N LEU A 122 -4.60 0.37 -15.87
CA LEU A 122 -5.80 1.19 -16.06
C LEU A 122 -5.53 2.67 -15.79
N LEU A 123 -4.74 3.01 -14.77
CA LEU A 123 -4.32 4.40 -14.50
C LEU A 123 -3.62 5.02 -15.71
N GLU A 124 -2.71 4.30 -16.35
CA GLU A 124 -2.03 4.80 -17.56
C GLU A 124 -2.97 4.92 -18.77
N LEU A 125 -3.89 3.98 -18.94
CA LEU A 125 -4.86 4.01 -20.03
C LEU A 125 -5.85 5.19 -19.89
N VAL A 126 -6.33 5.48 -18.68
CA VAL A 126 -7.27 6.61 -18.48
C VAL A 126 -6.57 7.95 -18.66
N LYS A 127 -5.29 8.12 -18.27
CA LYS A 127 -4.48 9.31 -18.59
C LYS A 127 -4.45 9.56 -20.11
N THR A 128 -4.11 8.53 -20.86
CA THR A 128 -4.04 8.59 -22.33
C THR A 128 -5.40 8.93 -22.95
N ALA A 129 -6.48 8.32 -22.48
CA ALA A 129 -7.83 8.58 -22.96
C ALA A 129 -8.26 10.02 -22.64
N ALA A 130 -8.04 10.49 -21.42
CA ALA A 130 -8.39 11.85 -21.00
C ALA A 130 -7.73 12.90 -21.87
N GLN A 131 -6.40 12.81 -22.08
CA GLN A 131 -5.65 13.75 -22.93
C GLN A 131 -6.17 13.82 -24.37
N LYS A 132 -6.67 12.70 -24.91
CA LYS A 132 -7.11 12.64 -26.31
C LYS A 132 -8.57 13.03 -26.53
N LEU A 133 -9.42 12.81 -25.53
CA LEU A 133 -10.87 12.90 -25.68
C LEU A 133 -11.48 14.12 -24.98
N TYR A 134 -10.92 14.60 -23.88
CA TYR A 134 -11.49 15.70 -23.10
C TYR A 134 -11.68 16.97 -23.93
N GLU A 135 -10.65 17.41 -24.66
CA GLU A 135 -10.71 18.60 -25.52
C GLU A 135 -11.66 18.44 -26.74
N LYS A 136 -12.18 17.22 -26.96
CA LYS A 136 -13.16 16.93 -27.99
C LYS A 136 -14.61 16.91 -27.47
N GLY A 137 -14.80 17.32 -26.20
CA GLY A 137 -16.10 17.45 -25.56
C GLY A 137 -16.66 16.15 -24.99
N PHE A 138 -15.79 15.19 -24.65
CA PHE A 138 -16.20 14.00 -23.90
C PHE A 138 -16.26 14.30 -22.42
N ASP A 139 -17.35 13.92 -21.77
CA ASP A 139 -17.46 13.90 -20.32
C ASP A 139 -16.77 12.67 -19.74
N ILE A 140 -16.29 12.81 -18.50
CA ILE A 140 -15.61 11.72 -17.77
C ILE A 140 -16.38 11.43 -16.50
N GLU A 141 -16.82 10.18 -16.37
CA GLU A 141 -17.50 9.68 -15.16
C GLU A 141 -16.83 8.39 -14.69
N ILE A 142 -16.72 8.23 -13.37
CA ILE A 142 -16.21 7.02 -12.73
C ILE A 142 -17.36 6.39 -11.96
N VAL A 143 -17.71 5.16 -12.32
CA VAL A 143 -18.73 4.38 -11.62
C VAL A 143 -18.06 3.15 -11.02
N GLU A 144 -18.28 2.92 -9.73
CA GLU A 144 -17.72 1.77 -9.03
C GLU A 144 -18.80 0.95 -8.31
N GLN A 145 -18.53 -0.34 -8.17
CA GLN A 145 -19.42 -1.26 -7.44
C GLN A 145 -18.58 -2.13 -6.51
N HIS A 146 -19.02 -2.25 -5.27
CA HIS A 146 -18.35 -3.04 -4.24
C HIS A 146 -19.33 -3.90 -3.44
N HIS A 147 -18.78 -4.86 -2.72
CA HIS A 147 -19.57 -5.65 -1.77
C HIS A 147 -20.09 -4.78 -0.61
N HIS A 148 -21.18 -5.20 0.01
CA HIS A 148 -21.88 -4.45 1.08
C HIS A 148 -21.04 -4.16 2.35
N ARG A 149 -19.89 -4.83 2.53
CA ARG A 149 -18.99 -4.63 3.69
C ARG A 149 -17.95 -3.53 3.48
N LYS A 150 -17.90 -2.90 2.29
CA LYS A 150 -16.97 -1.80 2.05
C LYS A 150 -17.42 -0.56 2.83
N MET A 151 -16.49 0.04 3.57
CA MET A 151 -16.78 1.15 4.49
C MET A 151 -16.51 2.54 3.88
N ASP A 152 -15.54 2.61 2.95
CA ASP A 152 -15.15 3.86 2.30
C ASP A 152 -15.83 4.00 0.92
N ALA A 153 -16.32 5.21 0.65
CA ALA A 153 -16.81 5.65 -0.66
C ALA A 153 -16.50 7.16 -0.82
N PRO A 154 -15.90 7.60 -1.93
CA PRO A 154 -15.35 6.77 -3.01
C PRO A 154 -14.19 5.88 -2.55
N SER A 155 -13.95 4.77 -3.28
CA SER A 155 -12.81 3.89 -2.97
C SER A 155 -11.48 4.57 -3.29
N GLY A 156 -10.41 4.15 -2.61
CA GLY A 156 -9.06 4.63 -2.94
C GLY A 156 -8.67 4.39 -4.40
N THR A 157 -9.18 3.34 -5.03
CA THR A 157 -8.95 3.06 -6.46
C THR A 157 -9.70 4.04 -7.35
N ALA A 158 -10.95 4.38 -7.02
CA ALA A 158 -11.73 5.37 -7.76
C ALA A 158 -11.08 6.76 -7.68
N LEU A 159 -10.64 7.15 -6.48
CA LEU A 159 -9.90 8.41 -6.29
C LEU A 159 -8.59 8.40 -7.07
N ALA A 160 -7.82 7.33 -7.05
CA ALA A 160 -6.58 7.22 -7.82
C ALA A 160 -6.81 7.34 -9.35
N LEU A 161 -7.92 6.81 -9.87
CA LEU A 161 -8.32 6.98 -11.27
C LEU A 161 -8.68 8.45 -11.56
N ALA A 162 -9.44 9.10 -10.66
CA ALA A 162 -9.79 10.51 -10.80
C ALA A 162 -8.55 11.40 -10.77
N ASP A 163 -7.63 11.16 -9.83
CA ASP A 163 -6.36 11.87 -9.72
C ASP A 163 -5.51 11.70 -10.98
N ALA A 164 -5.41 10.47 -11.51
CA ALA A 164 -4.67 10.19 -12.74
C ALA A 164 -5.24 10.93 -13.96
N VAL A 165 -6.57 11.00 -14.08
CA VAL A 165 -7.24 11.77 -15.11
C VAL A 165 -6.96 13.26 -14.95
N ASN A 166 -7.08 13.78 -13.73
CA ASN A 166 -6.90 15.21 -13.43
C ASN A 166 -5.44 15.65 -13.66
N GLU A 167 -4.48 14.87 -13.19
CA GLU A 167 -3.06 15.08 -13.47
C GLU A 167 -2.78 15.17 -14.99
N ALA A 168 -3.36 14.24 -15.77
CA ALA A 168 -3.21 14.24 -17.23
C ALA A 168 -3.82 15.44 -17.94
N LEU A 169 -4.68 16.20 -17.24
CA LEU A 169 -5.35 17.41 -17.70
C LEU A 169 -4.88 18.68 -16.96
N ASP A 170 -3.67 18.67 -16.38
CA ASP A 170 -3.06 19.79 -15.65
C ASP A 170 -3.92 20.27 -14.46
N ASP A 171 -4.53 19.36 -13.72
CA ASP A 171 -5.36 19.58 -12.52
C ASP A 171 -6.54 20.56 -12.73
N ARG A 172 -7.12 20.55 -13.92
CA ARG A 172 -8.22 21.47 -14.31
C ARG A 172 -9.60 21.03 -13.88
N LEU A 173 -9.76 19.78 -13.39
CA LEU A 173 -11.07 19.23 -13.08
C LEU A 173 -11.39 19.36 -11.59
N THR A 174 -12.67 19.52 -11.29
CA THR A 174 -13.22 19.44 -9.92
C THR A 174 -14.05 18.19 -9.79
N TYR A 175 -13.84 17.44 -8.70
CA TYR A 175 -14.59 16.20 -8.44
C TYR A 175 -16.00 16.53 -7.96
N VAL A 176 -16.98 15.90 -8.58
CA VAL A 176 -18.39 15.97 -8.20
C VAL A 176 -18.83 14.58 -7.81
N TYR A 177 -19.24 14.41 -6.56
CA TYR A 177 -19.69 13.14 -6.01
C TYR A 177 -21.22 13.02 -6.04
N ASP A 178 -21.73 11.80 -6.01
CA ASP A 178 -23.17 11.48 -5.89
C ASP A 178 -24.05 12.10 -6.99
N ARG A 179 -23.55 12.08 -8.21
CA ARG A 179 -24.27 12.57 -9.40
C ARG A 179 -25.18 11.53 -10.00
#